data_aa167df2c9e95b1931729ea2e7d7fca0
#
_entry.id   aa167df2c9e95b1931729ea2e7d7fca0
#
_cell.length_a   1.000
_cell.length_b   1.000
_cell.length_c   1.000
_cell.angle_alpha   90.00
_cell.angle_beta   90.00
_cell.angle_gamma   90.00
#
_symmetry.space_group_name_H-M   'P 1'
#
loop_
_entity.id
_entity.type
_entity.pdbx_description
1 polymer ?
#
loop_
_entity_poly.entity_id
_entity_poly.type
_entity_poly.pdbx_seq_one_letter_code
_entity_poly.pdbx_strand_id
1 'polypeptide(L)'
;MLLALISSVASFFLGVMLAVGRASGSRTALIPCTFFCDIVRSLPGVFWLLLFFFCLPVLLPEGAGLALNGWDGFPFFAACLGLSVNNSPYIADILYSVMGVSGKNAMDAARLAGLRGAVFWCRVVLPQAVAASLAAISIRMLHNFKNTSLAMVISVPELTWASQEVESLSFAGLEVTTAATCIYLAMGGVLSLLLHWLRSSVRRRCRLEG
;
A
#
# COMPACT_ATOMS: atom_id res chain seq x y z
N MET A 1 -13.14 4.99 -2.65
CA MET A 1 -12.02 5.63 -3.37
C MET A 1 -11.01 6.31 -2.42
N LEU A 2 -11.45 7.15 -1.49
CA LEU A 2 -10.55 7.85 -0.55
C LEU A 2 -9.69 6.88 0.27
N LEU A 3 -10.29 5.82 0.83
CA LEU A 3 -9.59 4.77 1.56
C LEU A 3 -8.47 4.14 0.73
N ALA A 4 -8.76 3.78 -0.53
CA ALA A 4 -7.77 3.19 -1.44
C ALA A 4 -6.62 4.16 -1.73
N LEU A 5 -6.92 5.44 -1.92
CA LEU A 5 -5.89 6.45 -2.20
C LEU A 5 -4.97 6.64 -1.00
N ILE A 6 -5.54 6.92 0.18
CA ILE A 6 -4.75 7.17 1.40
C ILE A 6 -3.91 5.95 1.76
N SER A 7 -4.51 4.75 1.79
CA SER A 7 -3.78 3.52 2.13
C SER A 7 -2.71 3.16 1.07
N SER A 8 -2.93 3.46 -0.21
CA SER A 8 -1.93 3.25 -1.26
C SER A 8 -0.74 4.19 -1.12
N VAL A 9 -0.98 5.47 -0.82
CA VAL A 9 0.08 6.45 -0.58
C VAL A 9 0.89 6.07 0.67
N ALA A 10 0.20 5.78 1.77
CA ALA A 10 0.86 5.39 3.02
C ALA A 10 1.67 4.08 2.86
N SER A 11 1.10 3.07 2.19
CA SER A 11 1.80 1.80 1.91
C SER A 11 3.01 2.00 0.99
N PHE A 12 2.96 2.95 0.05
CA PHE A 12 4.09 3.26 -0.81
C PHE A 12 5.27 3.82 0.00
N PHE A 13 5.02 4.81 0.85
CA PHE A 13 6.09 5.37 1.69
C PHE A 13 6.65 4.35 2.68
N LEU A 14 5.80 3.56 3.34
CA LEU A 14 6.23 2.49 4.23
C LEU A 14 7.02 1.42 3.46
N GLY A 15 6.57 1.04 2.27
CA GLY A 15 7.28 0.10 1.39
C GLY A 15 8.64 0.61 0.93
N VAL A 16 8.76 1.91 0.62
CA VAL A 16 10.05 2.56 0.31
C VAL A 16 10.99 2.48 1.52
N MET A 17 10.52 2.82 2.72
CA MET A 17 11.33 2.74 3.94
C MET A 17 11.85 1.32 4.18
N LEU A 18 10.99 0.31 4.04
CA LEU A 18 11.35 -1.10 4.20
C LEU A 18 12.36 -1.55 3.12
N ALA A 19 12.16 -1.15 1.86
CA ALA A 19 13.07 -1.48 0.76
C ALA A 19 14.46 -0.88 0.98
N VAL A 20 14.54 0.40 1.35
CA VAL A 20 15.79 1.09 1.67
C VAL A 20 16.48 0.46 2.88
N GLY A 21 15.73 0.14 3.95
CA GLY A 21 16.25 -0.56 5.13
C GLY A 21 16.90 -1.89 4.77
N ARG A 22 16.25 -2.69 3.90
CA ARG A 22 16.77 -3.97 3.40
C ARG A 22 17.97 -3.82 2.47
N ALA A 23 18.01 -2.76 1.66
CA ALA A 23 19.08 -2.49 0.71
C ALA A 23 20.28 -1.74 1.31
N SER A 24 20.16 -1.25 2.54
CA SER A 24 21.20 -0.41 3.19
C SER A 24 22.53 -1.11 3.47
N GLY A 25 22.57 -2.44 3.41
CA GLY A 25 23.75 -3.27 3.73
C GLY A 25 24.02 -3.42 5.23
N SER A 26 23.27 -2.73 6.10
CA SER A 26 23.36 -2.86 7.55
C SER A 26 22.49 -4.03 8.04
N ARG A 27 23.10 -4.98 8.76
CA ARG A 27 22.36 -6.11 9.37
C ARG A 27 21.32 -5.64 10.39
N THR A 28 21.55 -4.54 11.06
CA THR A 28 20.64 -3.95 12.05
C THR A 28 19.35 -3.40 11.42
N ALA A 29 19.38 -3.02 10.13
CA ALA A 29 18.21 -2.59 9.40
C ALA A 29 17.61 -3.76 8.57
N LEU A 30 18.44 -4.59 7.95
CA LEU A 30 18.01 -5.70 7.11
C LEU A 30 17.12 -6.70 7.86
N ILE A 31 17.58 -7.16 9.05
CA ILE A 31 16.89 -8.20 9.81
C ILE A 31 15.48 -7.76 10.21
N PRO A 32 15.28 -6.61 10.92
CA PRO A 32 13.93 -6.22 11.32
C PRO A 32 13.01 -5.88 10.15
N CYS A 33 13.54 -5.26 9.07
CA CYS A 33 12.71 -4.98 7.89
C CYS A 33 12.26 -6.25 7.17
N THR A 34 13.14 -7.26 7.06
CA THR A 34 12.79 -8.54 6.43
C THR A 34 11.79 -9.29 7.31
N PHE A 35 12.06 -9.38 8.62
CA PHE A 35 11.17 -10.04 9.57
C PHE A 35 9.77 -9.43 9.58
N PHE A 36 9.68 -8.09 9.57
CA PHE A 36 8.39 -7.39 9.44
C PHE A 36 7.67 -7.77 8.15
N CYS A 37 8.36 -7.76 7.01
CA CYS A 37 7.76 -8.13 5.74
C CYS A 37 7.24 -9.58 5.74
N ASP A 38 7.99 -10.50 6.33
CA ASP A 38 7.63 -11.92 6.39
C ASP A 38 6.42 -12.16 7.28
N ILE A 39 6.36 -11.52 8.47
CA ILE A 39 5.19 -11.58 9.36
C ILE A 39 3.96 -11.01 8.66
N VAL A 40 4.06 -9.83 8.09
CA VAL A 40 2.90 -9.17 7.48
C VAL A 40 2.32 -9.99 6.33
N ARG A 41 3.16 -10.61 5.51
CA ARG A 41 2.72 -11.47 4.41
C ARG A 41 2.19 -12.83 4.83
N SER A 42 2.57 -13.31 6.01
CA SER A 42 2.12 -14.60 6.54
C SER A 42 0.68 -14.55 7.06
N LEU A 43 0.14 -13.37 7.29
CA LEU A 43 -1.21 -13.17 7.84
C LEU A 43 -2.19 -12.68 6.76
N PRO A 44 -3.46 -13.11 6.81
CA PRO A 44 -4.50 -12.60 5.92
C PRO A 44 -4.68 -11.08 6.06
N GLY A 45 -4.98 -10.39 4.95
CA GLY A 45 -5.15 -8.93 4.96
C GLY A 45 -6.21 -8.43 5.95
N VAL A 46 -7.33 -9.16 6.09
CA VAL A 46 -8.40 -8.82 7.05
C VAL A 46 -7.91 -8.81 8.50
N PHE A 47 -6.95 -9.67 8.83
CA PHE A 47 -6.37 -9.72 10.18
C PHE A 47 -5.79 -8.37 10.61
N TRP A 48 -5.11 -7.67 9.72
CA TRP A 48 -4.52 -6.36 10.00
C TRP A 48 -5.57 -5.28 10.29
N LEU A 49 -6.73 -5.34 9.59
CA LEU A 49 -7.83 -4.42 9.87
C LEU A 49 -8.40 -4.67 11.26
N LEU A 50 -8.69 -5.94 11.59
CA LEU A 50 -9.19 -6.34 12.90
C LEU A 50 -8.19 -6.01 14.01
N LEU A 51 -6.89 -6.27 13.80
CA LEU A 51 -5.84 -5.94 14.76
C LEU A 51 -5.83 -4.45 15.10
N PHE A 52 -5.81 -3.58 14.10
CA PHE A 52 -5.79 -2.14 14.34
C PHE A 52 -7.11 -1.64 14.94
N PHE A 53 -8.24 -2.21 14.55
CA PHE A 53 -9.54 -1.81 15.07
C PHE A 53 -9.75 -2.22 16.53
N PHE A 54 -9.46 -3.47 16.88
CA PHE A 54 -9.70 -3.98 18.23
C PHE A 54 -8.55 -3.80 19.20
N CYS A 55 -7.31 -3.98 18.75
CA CYS A 55 -6.17 -3.96 19.66
C CYS A 55 -5.59 -2.55 19.87
N LEU A 56 -5.66 -1.66 18.87
CA LEU A 56 -5.06 -0.33 19.01
C LEU A 56 -5.63 0.47 20.18
N PRO A 57 -6.97 0.54 20.41
CA PRO A 57 -7.51 1.25 21.57
C PRO A 57 -7.10 0.63 22.91
N VAL A 58 -6.95 -0.71 22.96
CA VAL A 58 -6.58 -1.43 24.18
C VAL A 58 -5.10 -1.25 24.52
N LEU A 59 -4.25 -1.06 23.53
CA LEU A 59 -2.80 -0.85 23.71
C LEU A 59 -2.46 0.57 24.16
N LEU A 60 -3.38 1.51 24.01
CA LEU A 60 -3.20 2.89 24.42
C LEU A 60 -3.58 3.09 25.91
N PRO A 61 -3.07 4.14 26.57
CA PRO A 61 -3.56 4.53 27.89
C PRO A 61 -5.09 4.73 27.88
N GLU A 62 -5.78 4.39 28.98
CA GLU A 62 -7.25 4.35 29.06
C GLU A 62 -7.94 5.60 28.49
N GLY A 63 -7.47 6.80 28.83
CA GLY A 63 -8.04 8.03 28.30
C GLY A 63 -7.92 8.19 26.78
N ALA A 64 -6.81 7.76 26.21
CA ALA A 64 -6.56 7.82 24.77
C ALA A 64 -7.35 6.72 24.03
N GLY A 65 -7.43 5.53 24.60
CA GLY A 65 -8.20 4.43 24.03
C GLY A 65 -9.70 4.74 24.00
N LEU A 66 -10.26 5.31 25.08
CA LEU A 66 -11.65 5.76 25.13
C LEU A 66 -11.93 6.88 24.12
N ALA A 67 -11.05 7.88 24.02
CA ALA A 67 -11.17 8.95 23.04
C ALA A 67 -11.14 8.43 21.60
N LEU A 68 -10.31 7.43 21.33
CA LEU A 68 -10.22 6.80 20.02
C LEU A 68 -11.51 6.03 19.67
N ASN A 69 -12.04 5.26 20.60
CA ASN A 69 -13.30 4.53 20.41
C ASN A 69 -14.52 5.45 20.26
N GLY A 70 -14.50 6.63 20.86
CA GLY A 70 -15.55 7.64 20.71
C GLY A 70 -15.45 8.47 19.44
N TRP A 71 -14.42 8.29 18.65
CA TRP A 71 -14.23 9.02 17.40
C TRP A 71 -14.88 8.30 16.20
N ASP A 72 -15.87 8.90 15.57
CA ASP A 72 -16.58 8.31 14.42
C ASP A 72 -15.68 7.97 13.24
N GLY A 73 -14.54 8.66 13.07
CA GLY A 73 -13.56 8.40 12.04
C GLY A 73 -12.62 7.22 12.31
N PHE A 74 -12.68 6.64 13.51
CA PHE A 74 -11.74 5.59 13.93
C PHE A 74 -11.79 4.33 13.05
N PRO A 75 -12.95 3.78 12.66
CA PRO A 75 -12.99 2.62 11.76
C PRO A 75 -12.26 2.87 10.44
N PHE A 76 -12.47 4.05 9.85
CA PHE A 76 -11.78 4.45 8.62
C PHE A 76 -10.27 4.57 8.82
N PHE A 77 -9.83 5.18 9.92
CA PHE A 77 -8.42 5.29 10.28
C PHE A 77 -7.77 3.92 10.49
N ALA A 78 -8.42 3.03 11.24
CA ALA A 78 -7.96 1.65 11.46
C ALA A 78 -7.84 0.87 10.13
N ALA A 79 -8.82 1.05 9.22
CA ALA A 79 -8.77 0.48 7.89
C ALA A 79 -7.58 1.03 7.07
N CYS A 80 -7.33 2.34 7.12
CA CYS A 80 -6.17 2.94 6.47
C CYS A 80 -4.85 2.33 6.96
N LEU A 81 -4.69 2.17 8.29
CA LEU A 81 -3.50 1.54 8.89
C LEU A 81 -3.36 0.08 8.45
N GLY A 82 -4.44 -0.71 8.59
CA GLY A 82 -4.43 -2.13 8.26
C GLY A 82 -4.07 -2.40 6.80
N LEU A 83 -4.70 -1.68 5.87
CA LEU A 83 -4.41 -1.77 4.43
C LEU A 83 -2.99 -1.28 4.10
N SER A 84 -2.53 -0.23 4.76
CA SER A 84 -1.18 0.32 4.52
C SER A 84 -0.11 -0.66 4.96
N VAL A 85 -0.24 -1.23 6.15
CA VAL A 85 0.67 -2.26 6.67
C VAL A 85 0.63 -3.49 5.78
N ASN A 86 -0.56 -4.03 5.48
CA ASN A 86 -0.71 -5.21 4.65
C ASN A 86 -0.09 -5.07 3.25
N ASN A 87 -0.19 -3.89 2.64
CA ASN A 87 0.29 -3.66 1.27
C ASN A 87 1.77 -3.30 1.19
N SER A 88 2.37 -2.75 2.25
CA SER A 88 3.74 -2.22 2.25
C SER A 88 4.85 -3.25 1.95
N PRO A 89 4.82 -4.52 2.45
CA PRO A 89 5.86 -5.49 2.15
C PRO A 89 5.96 -5.86 0.68
N TYR A 90 4.82 -5.87 -0.01
CA TYR A 90 4.80 -6.19 -1.44
C TYR A 90 5.41 -5.06 -2.28
N ILE A 91 5.21 -3.80 -1.88
CA ILE A 91 5.88 -2.65 -2.49
C ILE A 91 7.36 -2.69 -2.17
N ALA A 92 7.73 -3.04 -0.93
CA ALA A 92 9.12 -3.20 -0.53
C ALA A 92 9.83 -4.28 -1.36
N ASP A 93 9.21 -5.43 -1.60
CA ASP A 93 9.78 -6.50 -2.41
C ASP A 93 9.98 -6.08 -3.87
N ILE A 94 9.00 -5.40 -4.46
CA ILE A 94 9.09 -4.87 -5.82
C ILE A 94 10.29 -3.92 -5.95
N LEU A 95 10.43 -2.96 -5.03
CA LEU A 95 11.52 -2.00 -5.05
C LEU A 95 12.87 -2.66 -4.76
N TYR A 96 12.93 -3.52 -3.73
CA TYR A 96 14.15 -4.21 -3.34
C TYR A 96 14.71 -5.10 -4.45
N SER A 97 13.85 -5.82 -5.19
CA SER A 97 14.26 -6.66 -6.31
C SER A 97 14.93 -5.86 -7.43
N VAL A 98 14.37 -4.69 -7.74
CA VAL A 98 14.94 -3.80 -8.78
C VAL A 98 16.24 -3.15 -8.29
N MET A 99 16.33 -2.75 -7.04
CA MET A 99 17.56 -2.22 -6.44
C MET A 99 18.71 -3.25 -6.50
N GLY A 100 18.41 -4.55 -6.36
CA GLY A 100 19.39 -5.62 -6.43
C GLY A 100 19.94 -5.91 -7.84
N VAL A 101 19.11 -5.78 -8.88
CA VAL A 101 19.45 -6.16 -10.26
C VAL A 101 20.00 -4.98 -11.06
N SER A 102 19.28 -3.86 -11.06
CA SER A 102 19.66 -2.68 -11.87
C SER A 102 20.54 -1.68 -11.12
N GLY A 103 20.56 -1.78 -9.79
CA GLY A 103 21.19 -0.79 -8.93
C GLY A 103 22.69 -0.95 -8.77
N LYS A 104 23.29 -2.13 -9.00
CA LYS A 104 24.72 -2.32 -8.69
C LYS A 104 25.60 -1.36 -9.47
N ASN A 105 25.45 -1.27 -10.78
CA ASN A 105 26.29 -0.41 -11.60
C ASN A 105 26.08 1.09 -11.31
N ALA A 106 24.81 1.51 -11.13
CA ALA A 106 24.48 2.89 -10.74
C ALA A 106 24.93 3.20 -9.31
N MET A 107 24.84 2.22 -8.41
CA MET A 107 25.33 2.33 -7.04
C MET A 107 26.85 2.47 -6.99
N ASP A 108 27.56 1.70 -7.76
CA ASP A 108 29.03 1.74 -7.80
C ASP A 108 29.51 3.06 -8.43
N ALA A 109 28.91 3.49 -9.53
CA ALA A 109 29.21 4.80 -10.15
C ALA A 109 28.93 5.98 -9.20
N ALA A 110 27.79 5.96 -8.49
CA ALA A 110 27.45 7.02 -7.53
C ALA A 110 28.38 7.02 -6.30
N ARG A 111 28.81 5.84 -5.83
CA ARG A 111 29.81 5.73 -4.76
C ARG A 111 31.16 6.26 -5.19
N LEU A 112 31.60 5.98 -6.42
CA LEU A 112 32.82 6.54 -7.00
C LEU A 112 32.75 8.05 -7.13
N ALA A 113 31.57 8.61 -7.41
CA ALA A 113 31.30 10.05 -7.41
C ALA A 113 31.20 10.67 -5.99
N GLY A 114 31.45 9.88 -4.92
CA GLY A 114 31.44 10.36 -3.54
C GLY A 114 30.07 10.56 -2.92
N LEU A 115 28.98 10.15 -3.59
CA LEU A 115 27.62 10.26 -3.05
C LEU A 115 27.39 9.23 -1.96
N ARG A 116 26.92 9.68 -0.79
CA ARG A 116 26.67 8.82 0.40
C ARG A 116 25.38 9.22 1.12
N GLY A 117 24.89 8.32 1.99
CA GLY A 117 23.77 8.59 2.89
C GLY A 117 22.44 8.87 2.15
N ALA A 118 21.64 9.79 2.69
CA ALA A 118 20.30 10.10 2.17
C ALA A 118 20.31 10.64 0.74
N VAL A 119 21.32 11.42 0.37
CA VAL A 119 21.44 12.00 -0.99
C VAL A 119 21.59 10.90 -2.04
N PHE A 120 22.40 9.87 -1.76
CA PHE A 120 22.55 8.70 -2.60
C PHE A 120 21.22 7.98 -2.84
N TRP A 121 20.47 7.71 -1.77
CA TRP A 121 19.17 7.04 -1.86
C TRP A 121 18.13 7.88 -2.60
N CYS A 122 17.93 9.13 -2.17
CA CYS A 122 16.86 9.98 -2.70
C CYS A 122 17.11 10.49 -4.13
N ARG A 123 18.36 10.73 -4.53
CA ARG A 123 18.67 11.32 -5.84
C ARG A 123 19.07 10.28 -6.89
N VAL A 124 19.54 9.11 -6.49
CA VAL A 124 20.07 8.12 -7.46
C VAL A 124 19.21 6.85 -7.43
N VAL A 125 19.16 6.15 -6.30
CA VAL A 125 18.61 4.79 -6.25
C VAL A 125 17.08 4.78 -6.33
N LEU A 126 16.41 5.56 -5.49
CA LEU A 126 14.95 5.56 -5.42
C LEU A 126 14.26 6.01 -6.72
N PRO A 127 14.65 7.11 -7.38
CA PRO A 127 14.00 7.51 -8.62
C PRO A 127 14.09 6.45 -9.70
N GLN A 128 15.26 5.82 -9.85
CA GLN A 128 15.46 4.74 -10.82
C GLN A 128 14.67 3.48 -10.48
N ALA A 129 14.70 3.06 -9.21
CA ALA A 129 13.95 1.89 -8.75
C ALA A 129 12.44 2.08 -8.93
N VAL A 130 11.90 3.25 -8.57
CA VAL A 130 10.48 3.58 -8.76
C VAL A 130 10.13 3.61 -10.25
N ALA A 131 10.91 4.28 -11.09
CA ALA A 131 10.67 4.34 -12.53
C ALA A 131 10.64 2.95 -13.19
N ALA A 132 11.61 2.09 -12.83
CA ALA A 132 11.67 0.72 -13.33
C ALA A 132 10.53 -0.17 -12.81
N SER A 133 10.01 0.11 -11.62
CA SER A 133 8.97 -0.68 -10.93
C SER A 133 7.55 -0.18 -11.16
N LEU A 134 7.34 0.93 -11.86
CA LEU A 134 6.01 1.58 -12.01
C LEU A 134 4.90 0.63 -12.42
N ALA A 135 5.20 -0.35 -13.29
CA ALA A 135 4.22 -1.33 -13.73
C ALA A 135 3.74 -2.24 -12.58
N ALA A 136 4.68 -2.78 -11.82
CA ALA A 136 4.38 -3.67 -10.71
C ALA A 136 3.72 -2.92 -9.55
N ILE A 137 4.16 -1.71 -9.25
CA ILE A 137 3.55 -0.82 -8.25
C ILE A 137 2.11 -0.50 -8.64
N SER A 138 1.83 -0.19 -9.92
CA SER A 138 0.46 0.08 -10.40
C SER A 138 -0.47 -1.11 -10.19
N ILE A 139 -0.01 -2.33 -10.49
CA ILE A 139 -0.77 -3.57 -10.24
C ILE A 139 -1.05 -3.71 -8.74
N ARG A 140 -0.07 -3.41 -7.90
CA ARG A 140 -0.21 -3.50 -6.44
C ARG A 140 -1.22 -2.49 -5.89
N MET A 141 -1.27 -1.28 -6.45
CA MET A 141 -2.29 -0.27 -6.10
C MET A 141 -3.71 -0.69 -6.51
N LEU A 142 -3.86 -1.36 -7.66
CA LEU A 142 -5.14 -1.96 -8.06
C LEU A 142 -5.57 -3.09 -7.11
N HIS A 143 -4.64 -3.90 -6.64
CA HIS A 143 -4.92 -4.91 -5.60
C HIS A 143 -5.36 -4.25 -4.30
N ASN A 144 -4.67 -3.20 -3.86
CA ASN A 144 -5.04 -2.46 -2.65
C ASN A 144 -6.44 -1.82 -2.78
N PHE A 145 -6.79 -1.29 -3.94
CA PHE A 145 -8.14 -0.80 -4.23
C PHE A 145 -9.21 -1.90 -4.03
N LYS A 146 -8.97 -3.11 -4.54
CA LYS A 146 -9.90 -4.24 -4.32
C LYS A 146 -9.98 -4.65 -2.85
N ASN A 147 -8.86 -4.60 -2.14
CA ASN A 147 -8.80 -4.95 -0.72
C ASN A 147 -9.53 -3.95 0.19
N THR A 148 -9.92 -2.76 -0.32
CA THR A 148 -10.75 -1.85 0.48
C THR A 148 -12.10 -2.44 0.85
N SER A 149 -12.61 -3.41 0.09
CA SER A 149 -13.82 -4.17 0.43
C SER A 149 -13.73 -4.90 1.78
N LEU A 150 -12.51 -5.27 2.22
CA LEU A 150 -12.31 -5.89 3.52
C LEU A 150 -12.66 -4.96 4.69
N ALA A 151 -12.68 -3.64 4.47
CA ALA A 151 -12.98 -2.67 5.50
C ALA A 151 -14.45 -2.71 5.96
N MET A 152 -15.34 -3.37 5.22
CA MET A 152 -16.70 -3.63 5.65
C MET A 152 -16.76 -4.39 6.98
N VAL A 153 -15.78 -5.27 7.26
CA VAL A 153 -15.73 -6.11 8.47
C VAL A 153 -15.64 -5.27 9.75
N ILE A 154 -15.10 -4.06 9.65
CA ILE A 154 -15.02 -3.09 10.74
C ILE A 154 -15.96 -1.90 10.52
N SER A 155 -17.07 -2.14 9.81
CA SER A 155 -18.16 -1.17 9.58
C SER A 155 -17.75 0.13 8.88
N VAL A 156 -16.72 0.10 8.05
CA VAL A 156 -16.39 1.26 7.21
C VAL A 156 -17.40 1.36 6.06
N PRO A 157 -18.12 2.48 5.91
CA PRO A 157 -19.07 2.65 4.83
C PRO A 157 -18.37 2.77 3.46
N GLU A 158 -18.30 1.64 2.76
CA GLU A 158 -17.77 1.51 1.42
C GLU A 158 -18.76 0.71 0.56
N LEU A 159 -18.43 0.44 -0.71
CA LEU A 159 -19.38 -0.17 -1.65
C LEU A 159 -19.89 -1.54 -1.21
N THR A 160 -19.02 -2.40 -0.64
CA THR A 160 -19.43 -3.74 -0.18
C THR A 160 -20.30 -3.65 1.07
N TRP A 161 -19.96 -2.75 2.00
CA TRP A 161 -20.78 -2.47 3.17
C TRP A 161 -22.17 -1.97 2.75
N ALA A 162 -22.25 -0.98 1.85
CA ALA A 162 -23.50 -0.46 1.34
C ALA A 162 -24.32 -1.54 0.59
N SER A 163 -23.68 -2.43 -0.14
CA SER A 163 -24.35 -3.53 -0.83
C SER A 163 -25.00 -4.50 0.17
N GLN A 164 -24.30 -4.84 1.26
CA GLN A 164 -24.86 -5.71 2.29
C GLN A 164 -26.05 -5.06 3.02
N GLU A 165 -25.99 -3.74 3.26
CA GLU A 165 -27.11 -3.03 3.87
C GLU A 165 -28.35 -3.06 2.97
N VAL A 166 -28.19 -2.79 1.66
CA VAL A 166 -29.29 -2.92 0.68
C VAL A 166 -29.81 -4.35 0.60
N GLU A 167 -28.93 -5.35 0.59
CA GLU A 167 -29.32 -6.77 0.58
C GLU A 167 -30.16 -7.13 1.82
N SER A 168 -29.76 -6.68 3.00
CA SER A 168 -30.49 -6.97 4.25
C SER A 168 -31.89 -6.39 4.27
N LEU A 169 -32.13 -5.29 3.56
CA LEU A 169 -33.43 -4.63 3.47
C LEU A 169 -34.30 -5.16 2.33
N SER A 170 -33.68 -5.54 1.20
CA SER A 170 -34.39 -5.93 -0.03
C SER A 170 -34.53 -7.43 -0.22
N PHE A 171 -33.72 -8.25 0.47
CA PHE A 171 -33.55 -9.69 0.28
C PHE A 171 -33.15 -10.09 -1.17
N ALA A 172 -32.64 -9.13 -1.95
CA ALA A 172 -32.25 -9.29 -3.35
C ALA A 172 -30.73 -9.52 -3.48
N GLY A 173 -30.20 -10.59 -2.84
CA GLY A 173 -28.76 -10.83 -2.75
C GLY A 173 -28.03 -10.97 -4.09
N LEU A 174 -28.65 -11.65 -5.06
CA LEU A 174 -28.04 -11.84 -6.37
C LEU A 174 -27.93 -10.53 -7.17
N GLU A 175 -29.00 -9.75 -7.18
CA GLU A 175 -29.06 -8.47 -7.90
C GLU A 175 -28.11 -7.46 -7.32
N VAL A 176 -28.09 -7.31 -5.98
CA VAL A 176 -27.23 -6.36 -5.27
C VAL A 176 -25.75 -6.73 -5.42
N THR A 177 -25.40 -8.01 -5.25
CA THR A 177 -24.03 -8.49 -5.43
C THR A 177 -23.54 -8.31 -6.88
N THR A 178 -24.41 -8.58 -7.86
CA THR A 178 -24.09 -8.35 -9.27
C THR A 178 -23.87 -6.88 -9.56
N ALA A 179 -24.74 -5.99 -9.06
CA ALA A 179 -24.59 -4.55 -9.22
C ALA A 179 -23.28 -4.03 -8.59
N ALA A 180 -22.97 -4.45 -7.35
CA ALA A 180 -21.72 -4.10 -6.69
C ALA A 180 -20.50 -4.57 -7.47
N THR A 181 -20.54 -5.79 -8.01
CA THR A 181 -19.47 -6.36 -8.84
C THR A 181 -19.27 -5.53 -10.12
N CYS A 182 -20.35 -5.16 -10.81
CA CYS A 182 -20.25 -4.30 -12.00
C CYS A 182 -19.64 -2.94 -11.68
N ILE A 183 -20.01 -2.33 -10.54
CA ILE A 183 -19.44 -1.05 -10.07
C ILE A 183 -17.94 -1.21 -9.78
N TYR A 184 -17.53 -2.28 -9.06
CA TYR A 184 -16.11 -2.55 -8.82
C TYR A 184 -15.32 -2.76 -10.11
N LEU A 185 -15.88 -3.47 -11.10
CA LEU A 185 -15.24 -3.66 -12.40
C LEU A 185 -15.09 -2.32 -13.14
N ALA A 186 -16.12 -1.50 -13.18
CA ALA A 186 -16.06 -0.18 -13.82
C ALA A 186 -15.01 0.73 -13.14
N MET A 187 -15.05 0.84 -11.82
CA MET A 187 -14.11 1.65 -11.05
C MET A 187 -12.67 1.13 -11.19
N GLY A 188 -12.47 -0.18 -11.12
CA GLY A 188 -11.16 -0.82 -11.31
C GLY A 188 -10.62 -0.61 -12.72
N GLY A 189 -11.50 -0.66 -13.74
CA GLY A 189 -11.16 -0.36 -15.13
C GLY A 189 -10.70 1.09 -15.31
N VAL A 190 -11.45 2.06 -14.80
CA VAL A 190 -11.07 3.48 -14.82
C VAL A 190 -9.73 3.70 -14.12
N LEU A 191 -9.55 3.13 -12.92
CA LEU A 191 -8.29 3.25 -12.19
C LEU A 191 -7.12 2.62 -12.96
N SER A 192 -7.32 1.47 -13.60
CA SER A 192 -6.32 0.82 -14.44
C SER A 192 -5.89 1.69 -15.62
N LEU A 193 -6.84 2.32 -16.30
CA LEU A 193 -6.57 3.24 -17.42
C LEU A 193 -5.80 4.47 -16.95
N LEU A 194 -6.17 5.05 -15.81
CA LEU A 194 -5.45 6.19 -15.21
C LEU A 194 -4.01 5.83 -14.85
N LEU A 195 -3.80 4.68 -14.20
CA LEU A 195 -2.46 4.21 -13.85
C LEU A 195 -1.62 3.88 -15.10
N HIS A 196 -2.23 3.34 -16.15
CA HIS A 196 -1.56 3.11 -17.42
C HIS A 196 -1.12 4.42 -18.09
N TRP A 197 -1.98 5.42 -18.10
CA TRP A 197 -1.69 6.75 -18.64
C TRP A 197 -0.55 7.44 -17.86
N LEU A 198 -0.61 7.43 -16.53
CA LEU A 198 0.44 7.97 -15.67
C LEU A 198 1.79 7.29 -15.95
N ARG A 199 1.81 5.97 -16.02
CA ARG A 199 3.02 5.19 -16.33
C ARG A 199 3.59 5.55 -17.70
N SER A 200 2.75 5.69 -18.72
CA SER A 200 3.19 6.05 -20.07
C SER A 200 3.79 7.45 -20.12
N SER A 201 3.22 8.39 -19.36
CA SER A 201 3.69 9.78 -19.26
C SER A 201 5.06 9.88 -18.58
N VAL A 202 5.25 9.16 -17.46
CA VAL A 202 6.55 9.09 -16.76
C VAL A 202 7.62 8.46 -17.65
N ARG A 203 7.29 7.37 -18.33
CA ARG A 203 8.23 6.67 -19.23
C ARG A 203 8.69 7.52 -20.41
N ARG A 204 7.81 8.39 -20.94
CA ARG A 204 8.16 9.34 -22.02
C ARG A 204 9.14 10.39 -21.51
N ARG A 205 8.96 10.94 -20.31
CA ARG A 205 9.89 11.92 -19.72
C ARG A 205 11.27 11.34 -19.49
N CYS A 206 11.37 10.15 -18.90
CA CYS A 206 12.67 9.49 -18.68
C CYS A 206 13.41 9.13 -19.98
N ARG A 207 12.71 8.99 -21.13
CA ARG A 207 13.35 8.74 -22.44
C ARG A 207 13.86 10.01 -23.12
N LEU A 208 13.36 11.18 -22.73
CA LEU A 208 13.76 12.47 -23.33
C LEU A 208 14.96 13.10 -22.59
N GLU A 209 15.26 12.60 -21.39
CA GLU A 209 16.37 13.10 -20.54
C GLU A 209 17.61 12.18 -20.54
N GLY A 210 17.59 11.08 -21.29
CA GLY A 210 18.70 10.13 -21.46
C GLY A 210 19.07 9.92 -22.92
#